data_9f5d3dbea7764ed70a6ec23d892e4220
#
_entry.id   9f5d3dbea7764ed70a6ec23d892e4220
#
_cell.length_a   1.000
_cell.length_b   1.000
_cell.length_c   1.000
_cell.angle_alpha   90.00
_cell.angle_beta   90.00
_cell.angle_gamma   90.00
#
_symmetry.space_group_name_H-M   'P 1'
#
loop_
_entity.id
_entity.type
_entity.pdbx_description
1 polymer ?
#
loop_
_entity_poly.entity_id
_entity_poly.type
_entity_poly.pdbx_seq_one_letter_code
_entity_poly.pdbx_strand_id
1 'polypeptide(L)'
;MKKMKEKEIKNSLPFSPPFEGQREAVIVIKVGGGVVEDEEHLAPLLNQFAALKGRKVLVHGGGRLATSMAARLGIESQMVCGRRITDALMLEVVAMVYGGLVNKAVVAGLQARGVNAIGLTGADGDVIRSHRRPPKRVRMDDGTEQTVDFGYVGDVGKVDAQFLVKLIEEGFVPVVAPLTHDGKGDILNTNADTIAASVACALAEHYDVTLTFCFEKAGVLRDANDESSVIPFIDEEHFRRLTDEGIISGGMIPKLENAFDAIRKGVCQVIITHSDNLDGSRGTIIK
;
A
#
# COMPACT_ATOMS: atom_id res chain seq x y z
N MET A 1 -10.95 10.57 -52.94
CA MET A 1 -9.84 10.24 -52.01
C MET A 1 -9.98 11.11 -50.74
N LYS A 2 -10.64 10.61 -49.72
CA LYS A 2 -10.78 11.28 -48.42
C LYS A 2 -9.68 10.73 -47.49
N LYS A 3 -8.74 11.59 -47.13
CA LYS A 3 -7.77 11.32 -46.05
C LYS A 3 -8.53 11.23 -44.72
N MET A 4 -8.60 10.05 -44.14
CA MET A 4 -9.00 9.87 -42.75
C MET A 4 -7.88 10.48 -41.89
N LYS A 5 -8.22 11.49 -41.09
CA LYS A 5 -7.38 12.04 -40.05
C LYS A 5 -7.27 10.96 -38.93
N GLU A 6 -6.07 10.45 -38.73
CA GLU A 6 -5.71 9.71 -37.52
C GLU A 6 -5.96 10.63 -36.31
N LYS A 7 -6.93 10.23 -35.49
CA LYS A 7 -7.13 10.82 -34.18
C LYS A 7 -5.97 10.31 -33.30
N GLU A 8 -5.00 11.18 -33.03
CA GLU A 8 -4.05 10.98 -31.94
C GLU A 8 -4.83 10.72 -30.67
N ILE A 9 -4.77 9.49 -30.18
CA ILE A 9 -5.15 9.15 -28.80
C ILE A 9 -4.03 9.76 -27.95
N LYS A 10 -4.22 10.98 -27.50
CA LYS A 10 -3.40 11.56 -26.45
C LYS A 10 -3.60 10.68 -25.21
N ASN A 11 -2.56 9.91 -24.87
CA ASN A 11 -2.40 9.31 -23.56
C ASN A 11 -2.49 10.43 -22.51
N SER A 12 -3.67 10.68 -21.98
CA SER A 12 -3.83 11.55 -20.83
C SER A 12 -3.28 10.78 -19.63
N LEU A 13 -2.10 11.18 -19.18
CA LEU A 13 -1.60 10.88 -17.84
C LEU A 13 -2.75 11.09 -16.83
N PRO A 14 -2.86 10.30 -15.74
CA PRO A 14 -3.95 10.38 -14.77
C PRO A 14 -4.00 11.70 -13.97
N PHE A 15 -3.27 12.73 -14.40
CA PHE A 15 -3.17 14.05 -13.78
C PHE A 15 -3.48 15.16 -14.79
N SER A 16 -4.75 15.31 -15.13
CA SER A 16 -5.23 16.59 -15.65
C SER A 16 -5.63 17.47 -14.45
N PRO A 17 -5.32 18.79 -14.45
CA PRO A 17 -5.84 19.68 -13.41
C PRO A 17 -7.38 19.61 -13.41
N PRO A 18 -8.01 19.66 -12.23
CA PRO A 18 -9.47 19.57 -12.15
C PRO A 18 -10.12 20.73 -12.91
N PHE A 19 -11.18 20.42 -13.68
CA PHE A 19 -12.13 21.44 -14.15
C PHE A 19 -12.93 21.95 -12.96
N GLU A 20 -13.42 23.20 -13.02
CA GLU A 20 -14.29 23.76 -11.96
C GLU A 20 -15.42 22.78 -11.62
N GLY A 21 -15.44 22.33 -10.35
CA GLY A 21 -16.39 21.34 -9.83
C GLY A 21 -15.87 19.90 -9.70
N GLN A 22 -14.63 19.58 -10.15
CA GLN A 22 -14.00 18.28 -9.88
C GLN A 22 -13.17 18.35 -8.59
N ARG A 23 -13.21 17.25 -7.80
CA ARG A 23 -12.34 17.11 -6.63
C ARG A 23 -10.88 17.05 -7.08
N GLU A 24 -9.98 17.57 -6.27
CA GLU A 24 -8.56 17.45 -6.51
C GLU A 24 -8.13 15.97 -6.35
N ALA A 25 -7.15 15.56 -7.15
CA ALA A 25 -6.68 14.18 -7.15
C ALA A 25 -5.56 13.94 -6.13
N VAL A 26 -5.62 12.81 -5.46
CA VAL A 26 -4.56 12.29 -4.57
C VAL A 26 -4.19 10.87 -4.97
N ILE A 27 -2.88 10.56 -4.99
CA ILE A 27 -2.42 9.18 -5.13
C ILE A 27 -1.93 8.67 -3.78
N VAL A 28 -2.46 7.53 -3.36
CA VAL A 28 -1.92 6.76 -2.23
C VAL A 28 -1.13 5.60 -2.80
N ILE A 29 0.18 5.58 -2.57
CA ILE A 29 1.08 4.56 -3.10
C ILE A 29 1.57 3.67 -1.96
N LYS A 30 1.31 2.38 -2.05
CA LYS A 30 1.89 1.39 -1.16
C LYS A 30 3.08 0.71 -1.82
N VAL A 31 4.21 0.72 -1.16
CA VAL A 31 5.42 0.01 -1.62
C VAL A 31 5.76 -1.16 -0.70
N GLY A 32 6.15 -2.28 -1.30
CA GLY A 32 6.55 -3.48 -0.57
C GLY A 32 7.85 -3.30 0.21
N GLY A 33 8.05 -4.10 1.26
CA GLY A 33 9.26 -4.08 2.07
C GLY A 33 10.51 -4.35 1.25
N GLY A 34 10.47 -5.32 0.32
CA GLY A 34 11.62 -5.67 -0.50
C GLY A 34 12.23 -4.52 -1.31
N VAL A 35 11.42 -3.53 -1.67
CA VAL A 35 11.90 -2.36 -2.44
C VAL A 35 12.53 -1.30 -1.52
N VAL A 36 11.94 -1.07 -0.34
CA VAL A 36 12.41 -0.02 0.57
C VAL A 36 13.58 -0.47 1.47
N GLU A 37 13.88 -1.75 1.48
CA GLU A 37 14.94 -2.38 2.28
C GLU A 37 16.26 -2.54 1.51
N ASP A 38 16.23 -2.34 0.20
CA ASP A 38 17.36 -2.47 -0.72
C ASP A 38 17.70 -1.10 -1.30
N GLU A 39 18.92 -0.63 -1.06
CA GLU A 39 19.39 0.67 -1.55
C GLU A 39 19.38 0.77 -3.08
N GLU A 40 19.65 -0.35 -3.80
CA GLU A 40 19.64 -0.38 -5.27
C GLU A 40 18.23 -0.18 -5.83
N HIS A 41 17.19 -0.65 -5.12
CA HIS A 41 15.80 -0.48 -5.52
C HIS A 41 15.16 0.78 -4.95
N LEU A 42 15.58 1.22 -3.76
CA LEU A 42 15.01 2.39 -3.10
C LEU A 42 15.28 3.68 -3.87
N ALA A 43 16.50 3.91 -4.33
CA ALA A 43 16.85 5.15 -5.01
C ALA A 43 16.06 5.38 -6.31
N PRO A 44 15.91 4.41 -7.23
CA PRO A 44 15.03 4.52 -8.39
C PRO A 44 13.56 4.76 -8.04
N LEU A 45 13.03 4.05 -7.03
CA LEU A 45 11.67 4.25 -6.55
C LEU A 45 11.44 5.71 -6.10
N LEU A 46 12.34 6.24 -5.27
CA LEU A 46 12.23 7.61 -4.76
C LEU A 46 12.36 8.66 -5.87
N ASN A 47 13.16 8.40 -6.91
CA ASN A 47 13.23 9.26 -8.10
C ASN A 47 11.89 9.31 -8.82
N GLN A 48 11.28 8.14 -9.07
CA GLN A 48 9.97 8.06 -9.72
C GLN A 48 8.90 8.74 -8.85
N PHE A 49 8.88 8.43 -7.54
CA PHE A 49 7.91 9.03 -6.63
C PHE A 49 8.05 10.56 -6.58
N ALA A 50 9.27 11.09 -6.55
CA ALA A 50 9.51 12.53 -6.60
C ALA A 50 9.02 13.17 -7.90
N ALA A 51 9.17 12.48 -9.04
CA ALA A 51 8.73 12.95 -10.34
C ALA A 51 7.21 12.97 -10.53
N LEU A 52 6.45 12.16 -9.76
CA LEU A 52 4.99 12.22 -9.76
C LEU A 52 4.52 13.60 -9.31
N LYS A 53 3.67 14.21 -10.13
CA LYS A 53 3.07 15.52 -9.83
C LYS A 53 1.78 15.35 -9.04
N GLY A 54 1.38 16.41 -8.35
CA GLY A 54 0.14 16.43 -7.56
C GLY A 54 0.32 15.89 -6.13
N ARG A 55 -0.81 15.80 -5.42
CA ARG A 55 -0.88 15.34 -4.04
C ARG A 55 -0.64 13.83 -3.95
N LYS A 56 0.14 13.40 -2.99
CA LYS A 56 0.51 11.99 -2.86
C LYS A 56 0.83 11.61 -1.43
N VAL A 57 0.57 10.35 -1.10
CA VAL A 57 0.88 9.71 0.19
C VAL A 57 1.66 8.44 -0.10
N LEU A 58 2.71 8.18 0.63
CA LEU A 58 3.48 6.93 0.55
C LEU A 58 3.20 6.08 1.78
N VAL A 59 2.88 4.79 1.57
CA VAL A 59 2.81 3.79 2.64
C VAL A 59 3.86 2.73 2.36
N HIS A 60 4.75 2.47 3.31
CA HIS A 60 5.82 1.49 3.09
C HIS A 60 5.65 0.22 3.91
N GLY A 61 6.29 -0.85 3.46
CA GLY A 61 6.51 -2.06 4.25
C GLY A 61 7.82 -2.02 5.04
N GLY A 62 8.35 -3.19 5.38
CA GLY A 62 9.60 -3.30 6.15
C GLY A 62 9.82 -4.71 6.75
N GLY A 63 9.01 -5.68 6.32
CA GLY A 63 8.91 -6.98 7.00
C GLY A 63 10.16 -7.84 6.93
N ARG A 64 10.88 -7.84 5.80
CA ARG A 64 12.11 -8.62 5.64
C ARG A 64 13.22 -8.06 6.54
N LEU A 65 13.37 -6.72 6.54
CA LEU A 65 14.35 -6.05 7.39
C LEU A 65 14.06 -6.27 8.88
N ALA A 66 12.78 -6.23 9.28
CA ALA A 66 12.39 -6.56 10.66
C ALA A 66 12.75 -8.01 11.03
N THR A 67 12.55 -8.98 10.11
CA THR A 67 12.98 -10.37 10.33
C THR A 67 14.50 -10.46 10.47
N SER A 68 15.26 -9.81 9.59
CA SER A 68 16.73 -9.78 9.63
C SER A 68 17.24 -9.12 10.93
N MET A 69 16.61 -8.02 11.34
CA MET A 69 16.99 -7.31 12.58
C MET A 69 16.67 -8.15 13.81
N ALA A 70 15.50 -8.80 13.87
CA ALA A 70 15.14 -9.73 14.94
C ALA A 70 16.18 -10.84 15.08
N ALA A 71 16.56 -11.48 13.98
CA ALA A 71 17.59 -12.54 13.98
C ALA A 71 18.95 -12.02 14.50
N ARG A 72 19.37 -10.81 14.14
CA ARG A 72 20.60 -10.18 14.64
C ARG A 72 20.55 -9.91 16.14
N LEU A 73 19.36 -9.70 16.70
CA LEU A 73 19.12 -9.48 18.14
C LEU A 73 18.84 -10.80 18.89
N GLY A 74 18.89 -11.95 18.20
CA GLY A 74 18.58 -13.26 18.81
C GLY A 74 17.08 -13.47 19.08
N ILE A 75 16.20 -12.70 18.42
CA ILE A 75 14.74 -12.81 18.54
C ILE A 75 14.21 -13.64 17.38
N GLU A 76 13.47 -14.69 17.67
CA GLU A 76 12.83 -15.54 16.68
C GLU A 76 11.59 -14.86 16.10
N SER A 77 11.51 -14.79 14.77
CA SER A 77 10.36 -14.22 14.07
C SER A 77 9.42 -15.32 13.62
N GLN A 78 8.24 -15.40 14.24
CA GLN A 78 7.22 -16.39 13.92
C GLN A 78 6.23 -15.84 12.90
N MET A 79 5.93 -16.65 11.86
CA MET A 79 4.98 -16.32 10.81
C MET A 79 3.88 -17.37 10.73
N VAL A 80 2.62 -16.96 10.65
CA VAL A 80 1.48 -17.85 10.46
C VAL A 80 0.62 -17.30 9.31
N CYS A 81 0.42 -18.11 8.27
CA CYS A 81 -0.33 -17.73 7.07
C CYS A 81 0.11 -16.37 6.50
N GLY A 82 1.43 -16.16 6.39
CA GLY A 82 2.03 -14.93 5.87
C GLY A 82 1.91 -13.70 6.80
N ARG A 83 1.45 -13.87 8.03
CA ARG A 83 1.31 -12.80 9.03
C ARG A 83 2.24 -13.06 10.21
N ARG A 84 2.90 -11.99 10.67
CA ARG A 84 3.83 -12.05 11.80
C ARG A 84 3.07 -12.13 13.12
N ILE A 85 3.44 -13.09 13.96
CA ILE A 85 3.11 -13.02 15.39
C ILE A 85 4.01 -11.93 15.99
N THR A 86 3.42 -11.00 16.71
CA THR A 86 4.12 -9.85 17.27
C THR A 86 3.96 -9.85 18.77
N ASP A 87 4.85 -10.55 19.47
CA ASP A 87 4.99 -10.44 20.93
C ASP A 87 5.67 -9.12 21.33
N ALA A 88 5.92 -8.89 22.59
CA ALA A 88 6.48 -7.65 23.11
C ALA A 88 7.88 -7.37 22.53
N LEU A 89 8.76 -8.37 22.45
CA LEU A 89 10.11 -8.20 21.88
C LEU A 89 10.06 -7.92 20.38
N MET A 90 9.21 -8.64 19.66
CA MET A 90 9.03 -8.41 18.24
C MET A 90 8.39 -7.05 17.96
N LEU A 91 7.52 -6.55 18.85
CA LEU A 91 6.97 -5.21 18.76
C LEU A 91 8.05 -4.13 18.83
N GLU A 92 9.00 -4.27 19.76
CA GLU A 92 10.15 -3.35 19.84
C GLU A 92 10.95 -3.35 18.53
N VAL A 93 11.23 -4.52 17.95
CA VAL A 93 11.93 -4.65 16.68
C VAL A 93 11.18 -3.95 15.54
N VAL A 94 9.87 -4.22 15.39
CA VAL A 94 9.10 -3.60 14.29
C VAL A 94 8.94 -2.09 14.50
N ALA A 95 8.83 -1.61 15.75
CA ALA A 95 8.79 -0.20 16.04
C ALA A 95 10.11 0.50 15.64
N MET A 96 11.25 -0.04 16.01
CA MET A 96 12.57 0.47 15.63
C MET A 96 12.78 0.44 14.11
N VAL A 97 12.43 -0.69 13.47
CA VAL A 97 12.67 -0.88 12.03
C VAL A 97 11.71 -0.05 11.19
N TYR A 98 10.41 -0.15 11.44
CA TYR A 98 9.42 0.53 10.59
C TYR A 98 9.37 2.03 10.88
N GLY A 99 9.23 2.43 12.15
CA GLY A 99 9.08 3.83 12.54
C GLY A 99 10.40 4.63 12.48
N GLY A 100 11.49 3.96 12.81
CA GLY A 100 12.84 4.58 12.83
C GLY A 100 13.58 4.37 11.51
N LEU A 101 14.08 3.17 11.28
CA LEU A 101 15.05 2.93 10.22
C LEU A 101 14.46 3.15 8.81
N VAL A 102 13.41 2.41 8.45
CA VAL A 102 12.83 2.46 7.09
C VAL A 102 12.14 3.80 6.85
N ASN A 103 11.26 4.22 7.76
CA ASN A 103 10.49 5.45 7.58
C ASN A 103 11.42 6.66 7.40
N LYS A 104 12.42 6.80 8.26
CA LYS A 104 13.32 7.96 8.21
C LYS A 104 14.30 7.91 7.04
N ALA A 105 14.72 6.72 6.59
CA ALA A 105 15.51 6.58 5.37
C ALA A 105 14.71 7.04 4.14
N VAL A 106 13.44 6.62 4.03
CA VAL A 106 12.53 7.05 2.95
C VAL A 106 12.32 8.56 2.99
N VAL A 107 12.01 9.12 4.16
CA VAL A 107 11.81 10.58 4.33
C VAL A 107 13.05 11.35 3.94
N ALA A 108 14.21 10.98 4.45
CA ALA A 108 15.48 11.65 4.12
C ALA A 108 15.79 11.58 2.62
N GLY A 109 15.56 10.41 2.01
CA GLY A 109 15.73 10.21 0.58
C GLY A 109 14.77 11.06 -0.27
N LEU A 110 13.53 11.27 0.16
CA LEU A 110 12.58 12.16 -0.49
C LEU A 110 12.93 13.64 -0.30
N GLN A 111 13.35 14.04 0.89
CA GLN A 111 13.83 15.39 1.15
C GLN A 111 15.04 15.75 0.26
N ALA A 112 15.97 14.82 0.06
CA ALA A 112 17.11 15.00 -0.84
C ALA A 112 16.69 15.21 -2.32
N ARG A 113 15.44 14.89 -2.67
CA ARG A 113 14.83 15.08 -3.99
C ARG A 113 13.87 16.26 -4.07
N GLY A 114 13.86 17.13 -3.06
CA GLY A 114 12.98 18.29 -3.00
C GLY A 114 11.51 17.97 -2.70
N VAL A 115 11.20 16.77 -2.22
CA VAL A 115 9.86 16.42 -1.76
C VAL A 115 9.76 16.72 -0.28
N ASN A 116 8.82 17.57 0.12
CA ASN A 116 8.61 17.95 1.53
C ASN A 116 7.90 16.81 2.29
N ALA A 117 8.63 15.71 2.51
CA ALA A 117 8.11 14.50 3.12
C ALA A 117 8.08 14.60 4.65
N ILE A 118 7.00 14.08 5.26
CA ILE A 118 6.86 13.90 6.71
C ILE A 118 6.60 12.44 7.04
N GLY A 119 7.41 11.85 7.91
CA GLY A 119 7.26 10.46 8.33
C GLY A 119 6.34 10.34 9.53
N LEU A 120 5.35 9.45 9.40
CA LEU A 120 4.30 9.20 10.38
C LEU A 120 4.18 7.70 10.68
N THR A 121 3.80 7.41 11.92
CA THR A 121 3.09 6.19 12.33
C THR A 121 1.63 6.55 12.59
N GLY A 122 0.77 5.57 12.81
CA GLY A 122 -0.61 5.83 13.20
C GLY A 122 -0.77 6.53 14.55
N ALA A 123 0.26 6.49 15.41
CA ALA A 123 0.26 7.16 16.71
C ALA A 123 0.49 8.68 16.60
N ASP A 124 1.19 9.14 15.54
CA ASP A 124 1.47 10.54 15.32
C ASP A 124 0.16 11.28 14.99
N GLY A 125 -0.23 12.23 15.83
CA GLY A 125 -1.48 12.96 15.69
C GLY A 125 -2.77 12.11 15.77
N ASP A 126 -2.69 10.88 16.33
CA ASP A 126 -3.82 9.92 16.37
C ASP A 126 -4.37 9.61 14.96
N VAL A 127 -3.48 9.64 13.95
CA VAL A 127 -3.91 9.58 12.55
C VAL A 127 -4.49 8.23 12.15
N ILE A 128 -4.03 7.10 12.78
CA ILE A 128 -4.60 5.77 12.54
C ILE A 128 -4.75 5.03 13.86
N ARG A 129 -5.98 4.94 14.34
CA ARG A 129 -6.32 4.17 15.53
C ARG A 129 -6.79 2.77 15.14
N SER A 130 -6.26 1.77 15.82
CA SER A 130 -6.56 0.35 15.62
C SER A 130 -7.04 -0.28 16.92
N HIS A 131 -7.57 -1.46 16.83
CA HIS A 131 -7.77 -2.34 18.00
C HIS A 131 -6.88 -3.57 17.84
N ARG A 132 -6.42 -4.09 18.97
CA ARG A 132 -5.65 -5.33 18.98
C ARG A 132 -6.50 -6.46 18.41
N ARG A 133 -5.93 -7.18 17.45
CA ARG A 133 -6.61 -8.32 16.81
C ARG A 133 -6.95 -9.38 17.83
N PRO A 134 -8.20 -9.81 17.95
CA PRO A 134 -8.55 -10.95 18.79
C PRO A 134 -7.97 -12.25 18.21
N PRO A 135 -7.76 -13.29 19.05
CA PRO A 135 -7.38 -14.61 18.56
C PRO A 135 -8.32 -15.07 17.45
N LYS A 136 -7.75 -15.55 16.34
CA LYS A 136 -8.49 -15.92 15.12
C LYS A 136 -8.23 -17.37 14.75
N ARG A 137 -9.28 -18.10 14.34
CA ARG A 137 -9.12 -19.40 13.70
C ARG A 137 -8.47 -19.19 12.32
N VAL A 138 -7.39 -19.90 12.07
CA VAL A 138 -6.67 -19.91 10.80
C VAL A 138 -6.48 -21.34 10.35
N ARG A 139 -6.57 -21.55 9.05
CA ARG A 139 -6.26 -22.84 8.44
C ARG A 139 -4.77 -22.88 8.17
N MET A 140 -4.10 -23.88 8.75
CA MET A 140 -2.67 -24.11 8.58
C MET A 140 -2.37 -24.78 7.24
N ASP A 141 -1.10 -24.78 6.82
CA ASP A 141 -0.66 -25.37 5.56
C ASP A 141 -0.91 -26.90 5.49
N ASP A 142 -0.97 -27.55 6.63
CA ASP A 142 -1.31 -28.98 6.77
C ASP A 142 -2.82 -29.26 6.71
N GLY A 143 -3.64 -28.21 6.54
CA GLY A 143 -5.10 -28.26 6.46
C GLY A 143 -5.82 -28.27 7.81
N THR A 144 -5.10 -28.28 8.94
CA THR A 144 -5.67 -28.18 10.29
C THR A 144 -6.14 -26.75 10.60
N GLU A 145 -7.10 -26.61 11.50
CA GLU A 145 -7.52 -25.30 12.00
C GLU A 145 -6.95 -25.09 13.41
N GLN A 146 -6.30 -23.94 13.61
CA GLN A 146 -5.79 -23.53 14.92
C GLN A 146 -6.26 -22.13 15.26
N THR A 147 -6.48 -21.87 16.56
CA THR A 147 -6.73 -20.53 17.06
C THR A 147 -5.38 -19.89 17.38
N VAL A 148 -5.05 -18.80 16.69
CA VAL A 148 -3.78 -18.08 16.82
C VAL A 148 -4.05 -16.72 17.44
N ASP A 149 -3.33 -16.39 18.53
CA ASP A 149 -3.16 -15.03 19.02
C ASP A 149 -1.95 -14.41 18.30
N PHE A 150 -2.19 -13.37 17.53
CA PHE A 150 -1.14 -12.67 16.81
C PHE A 150 -0.39 -11.64 17.67
N GLY A 151 -0.74 -11.48 18.94
CA GLY A 151 -0.10 -10.56 19.86
C GLY A 151 -0.45 -9.10 19.58
N TYR A 152 0.54 -8.23 19.49
CA TYR A 152 0.39 -6.80 19.24
C TYR A 152 0.15 -6.49 17.75
N VAL A 153 -0.79 -7.18 17.14
CA VAL A 153 -1.24 -6.92 15.77
C VAL A 153 -2.50 -6.07 15.78
N GLY A 154 -2.53 -5.01 14.98
CA GLY A 154 -3.65 -4.08 14.87
C GLY A 154 -4.56 -4.37 13.68
N ASP A 155 -5.86 -4.24 13.92
CA ASP A 155 -6.88 -4.08 12.88
C ASP A 155 -7.36 -2.63 12.89
N VAL A 156 -7.27 -1.95 11.73
CA VAL A 156 -7.60 -0.53 11.62
C VAL A 156 -9.07 -0.28 11.94
N GLY A 157 -9.31 0.61 12.90
CA GLY A 157 -10.66 1.03 13.29
C GLY A 157 -11.03 2.40 12.75
N LYS A 158 -10.08 3.36 12.76
CA LYS A 158 -10.31 4.73 12.33
C LYS A 158 -9.07 5.34 11.72
N VAL A 159 -9.25 6.12 10.66
CA VAL A 159 -8.23 7.04 10.11
C VAL A 159 -8.74 8.47 10.25
N ASP A 160 -7.92 9.38 10.78
CA ASP A 160 -8.22 10.80 10.79
C ASP A 160 -7.86 11.42 9.42
N ALA A 161 -8.84 11.42 8.52
CA ALA A 161 -8.69 12.00 7.19
C ALA A 161 -8.36 13.50 7.27
N GLN A 162 -8.94 14.23 8.23
CA GLN A 162 -8.75 15.68 8.35
C GLN A 162 -7.32 16.05 8.71
N PHE A 163 -6.66 15.26 9.55
CA PHE A 163 -5.25 15.44 9.85
C PHE A 163 -4.38 15.27 8.60
N LEU A 164 -4.64 14.21 7.81
CA LEU A 164 -3.92 13.97 6.55
C LEU A 164 -4.19 15.07 5.52
N VAL A 165 -5.45 15.50 5.38
CA VAL A 165 -5.83 16.61 4.49
C VAL A 165 -5.06 17.88 4.83
N LYS A 166 -5.00 18.28 6.10
CA LYS A 166 -4.24 19.46 6.54
C LYS A 166 -2.76 19.36 6.16
N LEU A 167 -2.12 18.20 6.37
CA LEU A 167 -0.74 18.01 5.97
C LEU A 167 -0.54 18.14 4.46
N ILE A 168 -1.43 17.52 3.68
CA ILE A 168 -1.39 17.55 2.22
C ILE A 168 -1.59 18.97 1.68
N GLU A 169 -2.53 19.72 2.24
CA GLU A 169 -2.83 21.11 1.84
C GLU A 169 -1.70 22.08 2.20
N GLU A 170 -1.00 21.84 3.30
CA GLU A 170 0.21 22.57 3.69
C GLU A 170 1.46 22.16 2.87
N GLY A 171 1.29 21.30 1.87
CA GLY A 171 2.36 20.90 0.97
C GLY A 171 3.27 19.79 1.49
N PHE A 172 2.90 19.12 2.59
CA PHE A 172 3.62 17.94 3.05
C PHE A 172 3.20 16.70 2.26
N VAL A 173 4.15 15.77 2.15
CA VAL A 173 3.92 14.42 1.62
C VAL A 173 4.01 13.42 2.77
N PRO A 174 2.88 12.89 3.28
CA PRO A 174 2.89 11.90 4.34
C PRO A 174 3.56 10.59 3.89
N VAL A 175 4.47 10.08 4.71
CA VAL A 175 5.13 8.77 4.57
C VAL A 175 4.73 7.93 5.77
N VAL A 176 3.84 6.97 5.59
CA VAL A 176 3.21 6.23 6.68
C VAL A 176 3.87 4.87 6.88
N ALA A 177 4.35 4.62 8.09
CA ALA A 177 4.88 3.33 8.52
C ALA A 177 3.75 2.38 8.94
N PRO A 178 3.95 1.04 8.84
CA PRO A 178 2.92 0.05 9.19
C PRO A 178 2.81 -0.19 10.71
N LEU A 179 2.69 0.91 11.45
CA LEU A 179 2.49 0.95 12.89
C LEU A 179 1.26 1.81 13.21
N THR A 180 0.40 1.31 14.07
CA THR A 180 -0.78 2.02 14.57
C THR A 180 -0.77 2.02 16.09
N HIS A 181 -1.82 2.51 16.73
CA HIS A 181 -1.96 2.47 18.18
C HIS A 181 -3.40 2.18 18.58
N ASP A 182 -3.59 1.74 19.84
CA ASP A 182 -4.91 1.37 20.34
C ASP A 182 -5.65 2.51 21.07
N GLY A 183 -5.00 3.66 21.24
CA GLY A 183 -5.51 4.79 22.02
C GLY A 183 -5.42 4.61 23.53
N LYS A 184 -4.74 3.55 24.01
CA LYS A 184 -4.55 3.24 25.43
C LYS A 184 -3.07 3.21 25.84
N GLY A 185 -2.17 3.42 24.89
CA GLY A 185 -0.72 3.47 25.09
C GLY A 185 0.06 2.40 24.34
N ASP A 186 -0.60 1.41 23.76
CA ASP A 186 0.06 0.35 23.00
C ASP A 186 0.20 0.70 21.53
N ILE A 187 1.40 0.48 20.97
CA ILE A 187 1.65 0.46 19.53
C ILE A 187 1.25 -0.93 18.99
N LEU A 188 0.71 -0.95 17.77
CA LEU A 188 0.30 -2.16 17.10
C LEU A 188 0.96 -2.28 15.72
N ASN A 189 1.51 -3.47 15.45
CA ASN A 189 1.98 -3.85 14.12
C ASN A 189 0.80 -4.08 13.18
N THR A 190 0.71 -3.32 12.10
CA THR A 190 -0.44 -3.37 11.18
C THR A 190 0.03 -3.63 9.76
N ASN A 191 -0.75 -4.39 9.01
CA ASN A 191 -0.42 -4.70 7.61
C ASN A 191 -0.41 -3.43 6.75
N ALA A 192 0.66 -3.20 5.99
CA ALA A 192 0.83 -1.99 5.17
C ALA A 192 -0.20 -1.86 4.04
N ASP A 193 -0.66 -2.98 3.44
CA ASP A 193 -1.73 -2.95 2.43
C ASP A 193 -3.05 -2.49 3.05
N THR A 194 -3.35 -2.97 4.27
CA THR A 194 -4.52 -2.54 5.05
C THR A 194 -4.45 -1.04 5.39
N ILE A 195 -3.29 -0.54 5.82
CA ILE A 195 -3.10 0.89 6.10
C ILE A 195 -3.32 1.71 4.83
N ALA A 196 -2.70 1.31 3.70
CA ALA A 196 -2.84 2.04 2.45
C ALA A 196 -4.29 2.10 1.97
N ALA A 197 -5.02 0.98 2.03
CA ALA A 197 -6.43 0.94 1.68
C ALA A 197 -7.27 1.80 2.63
N SER A 198 -7.02 1.76 3.95
CA SER A 198 -7.74 2.55 4.94
C SER A 198 -7.50 4.05 4.76
N VAL A 199 -6.25 4.45 4.50
CA VAL A 199 -5.87 5.85 4.20
C VAL A 199 -6.54 6.32 2.90
N ALA A 200 -6.49 5.49 1.84
CA ALA A 200 -7.13 5.81 0.57
C ALA A 200 -8.65 6.00 0.71
N CYS A 201 -9.34 5.09 1.42
CA CYS A 201 -10.77 5.20 1.68
C CYS A 201 -11.13 6.45 2.49
N ALA A 202 -10.33 6.79 3.52
CA ALA A 202 -10.56 7.98 4.33
C ALA A 202 -10.36 9.28 3.51
N LEU A 203 -9.33 9.33 2.67
CA LEU A 203 -9.08 10.46 1.79
C LEU A 203 -10.12 10.59 0.65
N ALA A 204 -10.78 9.50 0.25
CA ALA A 204 -11.79 9.51 -0.82
C ALA A 204 -13.05 10.34 -0.46
N GLU A 205 -13.24 10.67 0.82
CA GLU A 205 -14.29 11.63 1.22
C GLU A 205 -13.96 13.07 0.79
N HIS A 206 -12.68 13.39 0.57
CA HIS A 206 -12.16 14.74 0.29
C HIS A 206 -11.59 14.90 -1.11
N TYR A 207 -11.05 13.83 -1.70
CA TYR A 207 -10.29 13.84 -2.96
C TYR A 207 -10.75 12.74 -3.91
N ASP A 208 -10.42 12.89 -5.19
CA ASP A 208 -10.45 11.78 -6.15
C ASP A 208 -9.20 10.93 -5.96
N VAL A 209 -9.36 9.78 -5.29
CA VAL A 209 -8.23 8.96 -4.86
C VAL A 209 -7.93 7.83 -5.83
N THR A 210 -6.67 7.72 -6.24
CA THR A 210 -6.09 6.52 -6.85
C THR A 210 -5.24 5.79 -5.81
N LEU A 211 -5.52 4.52 -5.56
CA LEU A 211 -4.71 3.65 -4.71
C LEU A 211 -3.80 2.79 -5.58
N THR A 212 -2.49 2.91 -5.41
CA THR A 212 -1.51 2.13 -6.17
C THR A 212 -0.77 1.16 -5.25
N PHE A 213 -0.85 -0.13 -5.57
CA PHE A 213 -0.06 -1.18 -4.94
C PHE A 213 1.13 -1.53 -5.81
N CYS A 214 2.34 -1.28 -5.32
CA CYS A 214 3.58 -1.67 -5.97
C CYS A 214 4.07 -3.01 -5.43
N PHE A 215 4.18 -3.98 -6.32
CA PHE A 215 4.65 -5.33 -6.05
C PHE A 215 5.89 -5.69 -6.88
N GLU A 216 6.31 -6.96 -6.80
CA GLU A 216 7.42 -7.51 -7.58
C GLU A 216 6.99 -7.91 -9.01
N LYS A 217 5.69 -7.91 -9.31
CA LYS A 217 5.11 -8.24 -10.63
C LYS A 217 4.59 -7.00 -11.33
N ALA A 218 4.63 -7.01 -12.66
CA ALA A 218 4.19 -5.89 -13.48
C ALA A 218 2.71 -5.52 -13.31
N GLY A 219 1.89 -6.46 -12.85
CA GLY A 219 0.46 -6.31 -12.63
C GLY A 219 -0.16 -7.66 -12.29
N VAL A 220 -1.45 -7.80 -12.53
CA VAL A 220 -2.14 -9.11 -12.53
C VAL A 220 -1.82 -9.80 -13.85
N LEU A 221 -1.14 -10.94 -13.77
CA LEU A 221 -0.71 -11.71 -14.96
C LEU A 221 -1.76 -12.76 -15.32
N ARG A 222 -1.96 -12.96 -16.62
CA ARG A 222 -2.76 -14.09 -17.14
C ARG A 222 -2.02 -15.42 -16.96
N ASP A 223 -0.70 -15.40 -17.16
CA ASP A 223 0.22 -16.51 -16.86
C ASP A 223 1.26 -16.01 -15.85
N ALA A 224 1.31 -16.64 -14.69
CA ALA A 224 2.22 -16.27 -13.60
C ALA A 224 3.71 -16.33 -13.97
N ASN A 225 4.05 -17.06 -15.03
CA ASN A 225 5.43 -17.22 -15.53
C ASN A 225 5.76 -16.29 -16.70
N ASP A 226 4.79 -15.53 -17.23
CA ASP A 226 4.97 -14.60 -18.34
C ASP A 226 4.68 -13.16 -17.88
N GLU A 227 5.74 -12.40 -17.60
CA GLU A 227 5.66 -10.98 -17.20
C GLU A 227 5.03 -10.07 -18.29
N SER A 228 4.96 -10.52 -19.54
CA SER A 228 4.30 -9.79 -20.62
C SER A 228 2.78 -9.98 -20.65
N SER A 229 2.27 -10.95 -19.90
CA SER A 229 0.85 -11.34 -19.87
C SER A 229 -0.02 -10.48 -18.95
N VAL A 230 0.37 -9.23 -18.67
CA VAL A 230 -0.39 -8.31 -17.81
C VAL A 230 -1.79 -8.11 -18.34
N ILE A 231 -2.77 -8.28 -17.45
CA ILE A 231 -4.18 -7.94 -17.71
C ILE A 231 -4.34 -6.44 -17.42
N PRO A 232 -4.56 -5.59 -18.44
CA PRO A 232 -4.51 -4.15 -18.23
C PRO A 232 -5.69 -3.58 -17.45
N PHE A 233 -6.84 -4.26 -17.48
CA PHE A 233 -8.06 -3.79 -16.83
C PHE A 233 -8.88 -4.95 -16.26
N ILE A 234 -9.37 -4.79 -15.04
CA ILE A 234 -10.23 -5.77 -14.36
C ILE A 234 -11.37 -5.02 -13.65
N ASP A 235 -12.62 -5.33 -14.05
CA ASP A 235 -13.83 -5.01 -13.31
C ASP A 235 -14.35 -6.24 -12.53
N GLU A 236 -15.43 -6.08 -11.76
CA GLU A 236 -15.97 -7.19 -10.95
C GLU A 236 -16.43 -8.39 -11.79
N GLU A 237 -16.97 -8.17 -13.00
CA GLU A 237 -17.42 -9.25 -13.89
C GLU A 237 -16.20 -10.01 -14.43
N HIS A 238 -15.18 -9.26 -14.89
CA HIS A 238 -13.94 -9.84 -15.39
C HIS A 238 -13.20 -10.59 -14.28
N PHE A 239 -13.18 -10.06 -13.05
CA PHE A 239 -12.58 -10.72 -11.89
C PHE A 239 -13.23 -12.08 -11.61
N ARG A 240 -14.56 -12.14 -11.57
CA ARG A 240 -15.30 -13.41 -11.37
C ARG A 240 -14.92 -14.43 -12.44
N ARG A 241 -14.99 -14.04 -13.72
CA ARG A 241 -14.63 -14.90 -14.84
C ARG A 241 -13.19 -15.42 -14.74
N LEU A 242 -12.21 -14.55 -14.48
CA LEU A 242 -10.80 -14.95 -14.35
C LEU A 242 -10.57 -15.87 -13.14
N THR A 243 -11.38 -15.73 -12.10
CA THR A 243 -11.34 -16.63 -10.93
C THR A 243 -11.95 -17.99 -11.26
N ASP A 244 -13.08 -18.02 -11.96
CA ASP A 244 -13.74 -19.26 -12.40
C ASP A 244 -12.87 -20.04 -13.40
N GLU A 245 -12.14 -19.34 -14.27
CA GLU A 245 -11.16 -19.90 -15.20
C GLU A 245 -9.85 -20.36 -14.51
N GLY A 246 -9.67 -20.08 -13.20
CA GLY A 246 -8.48 -20.43 -12.43
C GLY A 246 -7.23 -19.58 -12.75
N ILE A 247 -7.37 -18.53 -13.56
CA ILE A 247 -6.29 -17.58 -13.90
C ILE A 247 -5.92 -16.78 -12.66
N ILE A 248 -6.92 -16.24 -11.95
CA ILE A 248 -6.72 -15.58 -10.67
C ILE A 248 -6.95 -16.62 -9.57
N SER A 249 -5.90 -16.89 -8.77
CA SER A 249 -5.95 -17.92 -7.74
C SER A 249 -5.11 -17.52 -6.52
N GLY A 250 -5.22 -18.30 -5.44
CA GLY A 250 -4.40 -18.18 -4.25
C GLY A 250 -4.43 -16.79 -3.62
N GLY A 251 -3.25 -16.26 -3.28
CA GLY A 251 -3.12 -14.96 -2.62
C GLY A 251 -3.52 -13.73 -3.45
N MET A 252 -3.75 -13.89 -4.76
CA MET A 252 -4.20 -12.76 -5.59
C MET A 252 -5.69 -12.47 -5.39
N ILE A 253 -6.51 -13.49 -5.12
CA ILE A 253 -7.95 -13.31 -4.85
C ILE A 253 -8.20 -12.29 -3.74
N PRO A 254 -7.68 -12.46 -2.50
CA PRO A 254 -7.94 -11.50 -1.43
C PRO A 254 -7.37 -10.10 -1.71
N LYS A 255 -6.34 -9.98 -2.56
CA LYS A 255 -5.82 -8.67 -2.96
C LYS A 255 -6.81 -7.92 -3.85
N LEU A 256 -7.41 -8.61 -4.83
CA LEU A 256 -8.40 -8.02 -5.72
C LEU A 256 -9.72 -7.74 -4.98
N GLU A 257 -10.14 -8.63 -4.09
CA GLU A 257 -11.30 -8.38 -3.23
C GLU A 257 -11.10 -7.11 -2.39
N ASN A 258 -9.93 -6.92 -1.78
CA ASN A 258 -9.60 -5.71 -1.04
C ASN A 258 -9.56 -4.45 -1.95
N ALA A 259 -9.14 -4.60 -3.21
CA ALA A 259 -9.17 -3.51 -4.19
C ALA A 259 -10.61 -3.10 -4.51
N PHE A 260 -11.49 -4.05 -4.79
CA PHE A 260 -12.92 -3.76 -5.01
C PHE A 260 -13.60 -3.21 -3.75
N ASP A 261 -13.22 -3.69 -2.55
CA ASP A 261 -13.71 -3.12 -1.29
C ASP A 261 -13.32 -1.64 -1.13
N ALA A 262 -12.11 -1.26 -1.53
CA ALA A 262 -11.68 0.13 -1.52
C ALA A 262 -12.48 0.99 -2.52
N ILE A 263 -12.76 0.47 -3.72
CA ILE A 263 -13.57 1.13 -4.73
C ILE A 263 -15.01 1.35 -4.22
N ARG A 264 -15.62 0.32 -3.64
CA ARG A 264 -16.96 0.44 -3.02
C ARG A 264 -17.02 1.48 -1.89
N LYS A 265 -15.88 1.79 -1.27
CA LYS A 265 -15.71 2.83 -0.24
C LYS A 265 -15.29 4.19 -0.80
N GLY A 266 -15.40 4.40 -2.11
CA GLY A 266 -15.21 5.70 -2.75
C GLY A 266 -13.84 5.94 -3.41
N VAL A 267 -12.90 4.99 -3.36
CA VAL A 267 -11.66 5.08 -4.13
C VAL A 267 -11.99 5.00 -5.62
N CYS A 268 -11.48 5.93 -6.44
CA CYS A 268 -11.85 6.03 -7.86
C CYS A 268 -11.34 4.84 -8.69
N GLN A 269 -10.14 4.37 -8.37
CA GLN A 269 -9.52 3.19 -9.00
C GLN A 269 -8.39 2.66 -8.14
N VAL A 270 -8.08 1.38 -8.32
CA VAL A 270 -6.90 0.75 -7.75
C VAL A 270 -5.98 0.30 -8.87
N ILE A 271 -4.68 0.55 -8.71
CA ILE A 271 -3.65 0.13 -9.67
C ILE A 271 -2.74 -0.90 -9.00
N ILE A 272 -2.50 -2.01 -9.68
CA ILE A 272 -1.47 -2.99 -9.32
C ILE A 272 -0.35 -2.89 -10.34
N THR A 273 0.87 -2.61 -9.88
CA THR A 273 2.01 -2.35 -10.77
C THR A 273 3.34 -2.77 -10.15
N HIS A 274 4.39 -2.79 -10.97
CA HIS A 274 5.75 -2.99 -10.48
C HIS A 274 6.33 -1.70 -9.88
N SER A 275 7.29 -1.84 -8.97
CA SER A 275 7.93 -0.69 -8.28
C SER A 275 8.75 0.22 -9.21
N ASP A 276 9.07 -0.20 -10.41
CA ASP A 276 9.70 0.62 -11.45
C ASP A 276 8.72 1.36 -12.36
N ASN A 277 7.42 1.29 -12.07
CA ASN A 277 6.34 1.86 -12.87
C ASN A 277 5.26 2.50 -11.98
N LEU A 278 5.67 3.46 -11.13
CA LEU A 278 4.77 4.09 -10.15
C LEU A 278 3.62 4.89 -10.77
N ASP A 279 3.75 5.33 -12.02
CA ASP A 279 2.67 5.99 -12.77
C ASP A 279 1.56 5.02 -13.19
N GLY A 280 1.78 3.71 -13.04
CA GLY A 280 0.80 2.67 -13.33
C GLY A 280 0.53 2.44 -14.82
N SER A 281 1.28 3.10 -15.71
CA SER A 281 1.03 3.07 -17.18
C SER A 281 1.12 1.66 -17.80
N ARG A 282 1.82 0.74 -17.15
CA ARG A 282 2.02 -0.66 -17.58
C ARG A 282 1.41 -1.68 -16.61
N GLY A 283 0.64 -1.22 -15.64
CA GLY A 283 0.04 -2.07 -14.61
C GLY A 283 -1.37 -2.55 -14.94
N THR A 284 -2.04 -3.13 -13.93
CA THR A 284 -3.46 -3.50 -13.99
C THR A 284 -4.28 -2.42 -13.29
N ILE A 285 -5.26 -1.88 -13.98
CA ILE A 285 -6.27 -0.97 -13.42
C ILE A 285 -7.49 -1.78 -12.99
N ILE A 286 -7.92 -1.56 -11.75
CA ILE A 286 -9.13 -2.16 -11.18
C ILE A 286 -10.14 -1.02 -10.95
N LYS A 287 -11.37 -1.22 -11.44
CA LYS A 287 -12.41 -0.18 -11.37
C LYS A 287 -13.81 -0.75 -11.32
#